data_35497e7c1f03edf36a50483c3a238d70
#
_entry.id   35497e7c1f03edf36a50483c3a238d70
#
_cell.length_a   1.000
_cell.length_b   1.000
_cell.length_c   1.000
_cell.angle_alpha   90.00
_cell.angle_beta   90.00
_cell.angle_gamma   90.00
#
_symmetry.space_group_name_H-M   'P 1'
#
loop_
_entity.id
_entity.type
_entity.pdbx_description
1 polymer ?
#
loop_
_entity_poly.entity_id
_entity_poly.type
_entity_poly.pdbx_seq_one_letter_code
_entity_poly.pdbx_strand_id
1 'polypeptide(L)'
;ALKACDSKLMHKSDAGAVIIGIGGIDHLVAAGKTLFARYPNLLIEEMVTDAVCELIVGVRQDPVIGPWMMIGSGGLYAELLADHKVVLLPVPNDDLEELINSLKINPLLKGYRGSEPADMSALLDVLQSLARFSLEKRDVLMELEINPLLVRPKGKGVCAVDAVLQYARAS
;
A
#
# COMPACT_ATOMS: atom_id res chain seq x y z
N ALA A 1 -15.69 1.55 1.13
CA ALA A 1 -15.04 2.86 1.22
C ALA A 1 -15.53 3.80 0.13
N LEU A 2 -15.51 5.09 0.39
CA LEU A 2 -15.79 6.16 -0.59
C LEU A 2 -14.58 7.10 -0.60
N LYS A 3 -14.03 7.37 -1.79
CA LYS A 3 -12.83 8.18 -1.95
C LYS A 3 -13.02 9.26 -2.99
N ALA A 4 -12.39 10.42 -2.81
CA ALA A 4 -12.27 11.39 -3.89
C ALA A 4 -11.27 10.92 -4.95
N CYS A 5 -11.64 11.12 -6.22
CA CYS A 5 -10.81 10.81 -7.39
C CYS A 5 -10.28 12.13 -7.97
N ASP A 6 -9.14 12.59 -7.45
CA ASP A 6 -8.47 13.79 -7.94
C ASP A 6 -6.96 13.54 -8.00
N SER A 7 -6.37 13.72 -9.17
CA SER A 7 -4.92 13.51 -9.40
C SER A 7 -4.01 14.46 -8.61
N LYS A 8 -4.57 15.52 -8.06
CA LYS A 8 -3.86 16.48 -7.21
C LYS A 8 -3.81 16.06 -5.73
N LEU A 9 -4.61 15.06 -5.34
CA LEU A 9 -4.67 14.55 -3.97
C LEU A 9 -3.68 13.40 -3.80
N MET A 10 -2.49 13.70 -3.30
CA MET A 10 -1.48 12.68 -3.00
C MET A 10 -1.78 11.95 -1.68
N HIS A 11 -2.25 12.67 -0.64
CA HIS A 11 -2.61 12.11 0.67
C HIS A 11 -4.10 12.33 0.93
N LYS A 12 -4.93 11.39 0.43
CA LYS A 12 -6.38 11.50 0.47
C LYS A 12 -6.96 11.50 1.89
N SER A 13 -6.36 10.72 2.79
CA SER A 13 -6.79 10.61 4.19
C SER A 13 -6.61 11.94 4.94
N ASP A 14 -5.45 12.58 4.82
CA ASP A 14 -5.14 13.85 5.48
C ASP A 14 -6.03 14.99 4.98
N ALA A 15 -6.39 14.94 3.70
CA ALA A 15 -7.32 15.89 3.07
C ALA A 15 -8.79 15.67 3.46
N GLY A 16 -9.11 14.65 4.27
CA GLY A 16 -10.49 14.25 4.56
C GLY A 16 -11.26 13.81 3.31
N ALA A 17 -10.56 13.25 2.34
CA ALA A 17 -11.09 12.85 1.04
C ALA A 17 -11.41 11.34 0.97
N VAL A 18 -11.42 10.65 2.11
CA VAL A 18 -11.76 9.23 2.26
C VAL A 18 -12.76 9.06 3.40
N ILE A 19 -13.83 8.31 3.15
CA ILE A 19 -14.81 7.89 4.16
C ILE A 19 -14.86 6.35 4.15
N ILE A 20 -14.57 5.74 5.27
CA ILE A 20 -14.58 4.29 5.47
C ILE A 20 -15.74 3.89 6.39
N GLY A 21 -16.02 2.58 6.51
CA GLY A 21 -17.05 2.07 7.42
C GLY A 21 -18.48 2.40 6.97
N ILE A 22 -18.74 2.51 5.67
CA ILE A 22 -20.07 2.80 5.12
C ILE A 22 -20.93 1.53 5.23
N GLY A 23 -21.94 1.56 6.11
CA GLY A 23 -22.77 0.41 6.44
C GLY A 23 -24.08 0.27 5.66
N GLY A 24 -24.32 1.08 4.61
CA GLY A 24 -25.55 0.98 3.81
C GLY A 24 -25.76 2.16 2.87
N ILE A 25 -26.82 2.09 2.08
CA ILE A 25 -27.08 3.06 1.01
C ILE A 25 -27.32 4.49 1.54
N ASP A 26 -28.04 4.64 2.64
CA ASP A 26 -28.32 5.97 3.20
C ASP A 26 -27.03 6.62 3.72
N HIS A 27 -26.16 5.83 4.37
CA HIS A 27 -24.84 6.30 4.80
C HIS A 27 -23.95 6.65 3.59
N LEU A 28 -24.00 5.83 2.52
CA LEU A 28 -23.26 6.12 1.28
C LEU A 28 -23.74 7.43 0.64
N VAL A 29 -25.05 7.66 0.57
CA VAL A 29 -25.62 8.90 0.01
C VAL A 29 -25.21 10.12 0.84
N ALA A 30 -25.25 10.02 2.17
CA ALA A 30 -24.81 11.11 3.06
C ALA A 30 -23.32 11.41 2.89
N ALA A 31 -22.47 10.37 2.90
CA ALA A 31 -21.05 10.49 2.67
C ALA A 31 -20.73 11.06 1.27
N GLY A 32 -21.48 10.61 0.25
CA GLY A 32 -21.37 11.11 -1.12
C GLY A 32 -21.65 12.60 -1.22
N LYS A 33 -22.72 13.09 -0.61
CA LYS A 33 -23.05 14.54 -0.57
C LYS A 33 -21.93 15.35 0.08
N THR A 34 -21.33 14.83 1.16
CA THR A 34 -20.26 15.52 1.87
C THR A 34 -19.00 15.64 1.01
N LEU A 35 -18.55 14.56 0.35
CA LEU A 35 -17.37 14.60 -0.50
C LEU A 35 -17.60 15.31 -1.83
N PHE A 36 -18.77 15.12 -2.43
CA PHE A 36 -19.13 15.72 -3.74
C PHE A 36 -19.13 17.25 -3.70
N ALA A 37 -19.42 17.85 -2.55
CA ALA A 37 -19.33 19.28 -2.37
C ALA A 37 -17.93 19.87 -2.61
N ARG A 38 -16.88 19.03 -2.47
CA ARG A 38 -15.45 19.42 -2.63
C ARG A 38 -14.79 18.76 -3.83
N TYR A 39 -15.21 17.55 -4.17
CA TYR A 39 -14.60 16.70 -5.19
C TYR A 39 -15.63 16.19 -6.17
N PRO A 40 -15.54 16.53 -7.47
CA PRO A 40 -16.57 16.19 -8.45
C PRO A 40 -16.60 14.70 -8.85
N ASN A 41 -15.48 14.00 -8.63
CA ASN A 41 -15.36 12.58 -8.95
C ASN A 41 -15.12 11.78 -7.68
N LEU A 42 -15.94 10.75 -7.48
CA LEU A 42 -15.87 9.87 -6.33
C LEU A 42 -15.72 8.43 -6.78
N LEU A 43 -14.99 7.64 -6.03
CA LEU A 43 -14.77 6.22 -6.22
C LEU A 43 -15.39 5.46 -5.04
N ILE A 44 -16.22 4.48 -5.34
CA ILE A 44 -16.78 3.54 -4.34
C ILE A 44 -16.03 2.23 -4.49
N GLU A 45 -15.51 1.74 -3.37
CA GLU A 45 -14.75 0.50 -3.32
C GLU A 45 -15.29 -0.41 -2.22
N GLU A 46 -15.13 -1.71 -2.44
CA GLU A 46 -15.38 -2.71 -1.40
C GLU A 46 -14.47 -2.45 -0.19
N MET A 47 -15.02 -2.63 1.01
CA MET A 47 -14.25 -2.48 2.24
C MET A 47 -13.57 -3.80 2.61
N VAL A 48 -12.25 -3.84 2.61
CA VAL A 48 -11.47 -4.96 3.14
C VAL A 48 -11.47 -4.85 4.66
N THR A 49 -12.03 -5.84 5.33
CA THR A 49 -12.22 -5.83 6.80
C THR A 49 -11.44 -6.92 7.53
N ASP A 50 -10.77 -7.80 6.78
CA ASP A 50 -10.07 -8.97 7.29
C ASP A 50 -8.54 -8.85 7.18
N ALA A 51 -8.01 -7.64 7.03
CA ALA A 51 -6.56 -7.43 6.98
C ALA A 51 -5.89 -7.82 8.31
N VAL A 52 -4.84 -8.62 8.24
CA VAL A 52 -3.98 -8.98 9.38
C VAL A 52 -3.10 -7.79 9.76
N CYS A 53 -2.56 -7.11 8.75
CA CYS A 53 -1.77 -5.89 8.94
C CYS A 53 -1.78 -5.04 7.68
N GLU A 54 -1.31 -3.82 7.84
CA GLU A 54 -1.10 -2.84 6.79
C GLU A 54 0.40 -2.61 6.59
N LEU A 55 0.83 -2.63 5.35
CA LEU A 55 2.20 -2.29 4.96
C LEU A 55 2.20 -1.06 4.05
N ILE A 56 3.31 -0.33 4.07
CA ILE A 56 3.66 0.64 3.04
C ILE A 56 4.76 0.02 2.18
N VAL A 57 4.60 0.11 0.86
CA VAL A 57 5.60 -0.35 -0.10
C VAL A 57 5.87 0.77 -1.08
N GLY A 58 7.13 1.20 -1.16
CA GLY A 58 7.58 2.21 -2.11
C GLY A 58 8.68 1.67 -3.00
N VAL A 59 8.68 2.05 -4.27
CA VAL A 59 9.77 1.80 -5.22
C VAL A 59 10.17 3.11 -5.84
N ARG A 60 11.47 3.39 -5.87
CA ARG A 60 12.04 4.59 -6.48
C ARG A 60 13.23 4.29 -7.36
N GLN A 61 13.47 5.15 -8.33
CA GLN A 61 14.69 5.16 -9.13
C GLN A 61 15.65 6.20 -8.57
N ASP A 62 16.84 5.75 -8.21
CA ASP A 62 17.92 6.66 -7.81
C ASP A 62 18.98 6.71 -8.93
N PRO A 63 19.43 7.90 -9.34
CA PRO A 63 20.36 8.02 -10.46
C PRO A 63 21.77 7.49 -10.17
N VAL A 64 22.10 7.25 -8.91
CA VAL A 64 23.44 6.80 -8.46
C VAL A 64 23.44 5.34 -8.11
N ILE A 65 22.47 4.91 -7.26
CA ILE A 65 22.44 3.55 -6.74
C ILE A 65 21.45 2.63 -7.49
N GLY A 66 20.66 3.19 -8.41
CA GLY A 66 19.65 2.45 -9.17
C GLY A 66 18.31 2.28 -8.44
N PRO A 67 17.48 1.34 -8.91
CA PRO A 67 16.17 1.10 -8.31
C PRO A 67 16.28 0.47 -6.93
N TRP A 68 15.42 0.93 -6.02
CA TRP A 68 15.33 0.40 -4.67
C TRP A 68 13.87 0.31 -4.22
N MET A 69 13.62 -0.58 -3.26
CA MET A 69 12.30 -0.79 -2.67
C MET A 69 12.38 -0.54 -1.17
N MET A 70 11.39 0.17 -0.65
CA MET A 70 11.13 0.31 0.78
C MET A 70 9.91 -0.53 1.14
N ILE A 71 9.98 -1.24 2.26
CA ILE A 71 8.87 -1.97 2.86
C ILE A 71 8.81 -1.58 4.33
N GLY A 72 7.65 -1.22 4.82
CA GLY A 72 7.48 -0.82 6.22
C GLY A 72 6.09 -1.08 6.76
N SER A 73 5.93 -0.89 8.06
CA SER A 73 4.62 -0.87 8.71
C SER A 73 3.78 0.26 8.14
N GLY A 74 2.55 -0.05 7.74
CA GLY A 74 1.56 0.93 7.29
C GLY A 74 0.58 1.33 8.39
N GLY A 75 -0.44 2.09 8.00
CA GLY A 75 -1.53 2.48 8.88
C GLY A 75 -1.13 3.48 9.96
N LEU A 76 -1.98 3.57 10.99
CA LEU A 76 -1.89 4.57 12.06
C LEU A 76 -0.55 4.54 12.84
N TYR A 77 0.14 3.42 12.88
CA TYR A 77 1.38 3.24 13.63
C TYR A 77 2.66 3.42 12.79
N ALA A 78 2.53 3.67 11.50
CA ALA A 78 3.68 3.77 10.59
C ALA A 78 4.71 4.81 11.07
N GLU A 79 4.25 6.02 11.37
CA GLU A 79 5.11 7.12 11.83
C GLU A 79 5.66 6.88 13.24
N LEU A 80 4.85 6.28 14.12
CA LEU A 80 5.23 6.04 15.53
C LEU A 80 6.31 4.96 15.64
N LEU A 81 6.23 3.90 14.84
CA LEU A 81 7.16 2.77 14.91
C LEU A 81 8.43 3.01 14.11
N ALA A 82 8.39 3.85 13.09
CA ALA A 82 9.46 4.09 12.11
C ALA A 82 10.08 2.74 11.64
N ASP A 83 9.20 1.76 11.39
CA ASP A 83 9.55 0.38 11.07
C ASP A 83 9.54 0.19 9.57
N HIS A 84 10.68 0.47 8.96
CA HIS A 84 10.86 0.27 7.52
C HIS A 84 12.25 -0.27 7.21
N LYS A 85 12.35 -0.94 6.07
CA LYS A 85 13.58 -1.49 5.52
C LYS A 85 13.68 -1.12 4.05
N VAL A 86 14.90 -1.02 3.57
CA VAL A 86 15.20 -0.70 2.18
C VAL A 86 16.08 -1.78 1.58
N VAL A 87 15.83 -2.12 0.33
CA VAL A 87 16.62 -3.08 -0.44
C VAL A 87 16.83 -2.58 -1.86
N LEU A 88 18.01 -2.83 -2.41
CA LEU A 88 18.31 -2.56 -3.82
C LEU A 88 17.67 -3.64 -4.72
N LEU A 89 17.26 -3.24 -5.92
CA LEU A 89 16.69 -4.15 -6.90
C LEU A 89 17.70 -4.46 -8.02
N PRO A 90 17.68 -5.70 -8.57
CA PRO A 90 16.80 -6.83 -8.22
C PRO A 90 17.16 -7.47 -6.87
N VAL A 91 16.18 -8.09 -6.24
CA VAL A 91 16.34 -8.75 -4.94
C VAL A 91 15.80 -10.19 -5.00
N PRO A 92 16.53 -11.20 -4.47
CA PRO A 92 16.04 -12.57 -4.35
C PRO A 92 14.86 -12.69 -3.37
N ASN A 93 14.05 -13.74 -3.53
CA ASN A 93 12.91 -14.01 -2.63
C ASN A 93 13.35 -14.22 -1.19
N ASP A 94 14.44 -14.95 -0.97
CA ASP A 94 14.94 -15.26 0.38
C ASP A 94 15.35 -13.98 1.11
N ASP A 95 15.98 -13.03 0.42
CA ASP A 95 16.38 -11.74 0.98
C ASP A 95 15.16 -10.86 1.31
N LEU A 96 14.11 -10.90 0.47
CA LEU A 96 12.84 -10.22 0.77
C LEU A 96 12.15 -10.81 1.98
N GLU A 97 12.12 -12.14 2.10
CA GLU A 97 11.53 -12.82 3.24
C GLU A 97 12.30 -12.50 4.53
N GLU A 98 13.64 -12.50 4.49
CA GLU A 98 14.46 -12.09 5.62
C GLU A 98 14.21 -10.63 6.02
N LEU A 99 14.11 -9.73 5.04
CA LEU A 99 13.80 -8.33 5.26
C LEU A 99 12.45 -8.16 5.95
N ILE A 100 11.40 -8.83 5.47
CA ILE A 100 10.06 -8.80 6.09
C ILE A 100 10.12 -9.37 7.51
N ASN A 101 10.84 -10.47 7.70
CA ASN A 101 11.03 -11.09 9.01
C ASN A 101 11.76 -10.17 10.01
N SER A 102 12.53 -9.21 9.54
CA SER A 102 13.25 -8.23 10.36
C SER A 102 12.41 -7.01 10.77
N LEU A 103 11.20 -6.85 10.21
CA LEU A 103 10.27 -5.78 10.59
C LEU A 103 9.70 -6.03 12.00
N LYS A 104 9.47 -4.97 12.75
CA LYS A 104 8.82 -5.05 14.09
C LYS A 104 7.39 -5.58 14.00
N ILE A 105 6.70 -5.35 12.87
CA ILE A 105 5.35 -5.84 12.61
C ILE A 105 5.29 -7.36 12.33
N ASN A 106 6.42 -8.02 12.12
CA ASN A 106 6.50 -9.44 11.77
C ASN A 106 5.70 -10.38 12.71
N PRO A 107 5.63 -10.16 14.05
CA PRO A 107 4.78 -10.99 14.90
C PRO A 107 3.30 -11.02 14.46
N LEU A 108 2.77 -9.93 13.92
CA LEU A 108 1.40 -9.91 13.37
C LEU A 108 1.31 -10.77 12.12
N LEU A 109 2.30 -10.67 11.23
CA LEU A 109 2.35 -11.49 10.01
C LEU A 109 2.40 -13.00 10.31
N LYS A 110 3.01 -13.39 11.43
CA LYS A 110 3.11 -14.80 11.88
C LYS A 110 1.91 -15.28 12.69
N GLY A 111 0.94 -14.42 12.97
CA GLY A 111 -0.21 -14.75 13.80
C GLY A 111 0.05 -14.49 15.29
N TYR A 112 -0.27 -13.27 15.74
CA TYR A 112 -0.06 -12.85 17.12
C TYR A 112 -1.27 -13.15 18.00
N ARG A 113 -1.04 -13.75 19.19
CA ARG A 113 -2.08 -14.06 20.19
C ARG A 113 -3.27 -14.85 19.65
N GLY A 114 -3.03 -15.79 18.72
CA GLY A 114 -4.06 -16.65 18.16
C GLY A 114 -4.80 -16.07 16.96
N SER A 115 -4.38 -14.93 16.42
CA SER A 115 -4.86 -14.47 15.12
C SER A 115 -4.33 -15.37 13.99
N GLU A 116 -5.03 -15.43 12.89
CA GLU A 116 -4.57 -16.13 11.69
C GLU A 116 -3.28 -15.50 11.16
N PRO A 117 -2.32 -16.32 10.68
CA PRO A 117 -1.13 -15.79 10.03
C PRO A 117 -1.49 -15.14 8.68
N ALA A 118 -0.72 -14.16 8.28
CA ALA A 118 -0.84 -13.46 7.01
C ALA A 118 -0.48 -14.34 5.82
N ASP A 119 -0.93 -13.96 4.63
CA ASP A 119 -0.58 -14.60 3.36
C ASP A 119 0.80 -14.15 2.87
N MET A 120 1.85 -14.71 3.47
CA MET A 120 3.25 -14.39 3.14
C MET A 120 3.61 -14.71 1.70
N SER A 121 3.04 -15.80 1.15
CA SER A 121 3.31 -16.17 -0.26
C SER A 121 2.79 -15.10 -1.21
N ALA A 122 1.54 -14.67 -1.02
CA ALA A 122 0.96 -13.60 -1.84
C ALA A 122 1.67 -12.25 -1.64
N LEU A 123 2.16 -11.97 -0.43
CA LEU A 123 2.95 -10.76 -0.17
C LEU A 123 4.25 -10.79 -0.97
N LEU A 124 5.02 -11.88 -0.91
CA LEU A 124 6.27 -12.03 -1.66
C LEU A 124 6.04 -11.94 -3.17
N ASP A 125 4.99 -12.56 -3.70
CA ASP A 125 4.64 -12.51 -5.12
C ASP A 125 4.35 -11.08 -5.60
N VAL A 126 3.67 -10.28 -4.79
CA VAL A 126 3.39 -8.87 -5.10
C VAL A 126 4.67 -8.04 -5.03
N LEU A 127 5.51 -8.20 -4.02
CA LEU A 127 6.78 -7.49 -3.89
C LEU A 127 7.71 -7.79 -5.07
N GLN A 128 7.81 -9.05 -5.50
CA GLN A 128 8.57 -9.43 -6.70
C GLN A 128 7.97 -8.85 -7.99
N SER A 129 6.66 -8.76 -8.06
CA SER A 129 5.99 -8.15 -9.21
C SER A 129 6.27 -6.65 -9.29
N LEU A 130 6.28 -5.94 -8.15
CA LEU A 130 6.66 -4.53 -8.07
C LEU A 130 8.14 -4.33 -8.41
N ALA A 131 9.02 -5.20 -7.94
CA ALA A 131 10.44 -5.17 -8.29
C ALA A 131 10.65 -5.32 -9.81
N ARG A 132 10.00 -6.31 -10.44
CA ARG A 132 10.06 -6.49 -11.90
C ARG A 132 9.51 -5.28 -12.65
N PHE A 133 8.35 -4.78 -12.26
CA PHE A 133 7.74 -3.59 -12.86
C PHE A 133 8.68 -2.39 -12.78
N SER A 134 9.33 -2.18 -11.64
CA SER A 134 10.30 -1.10 -11.46
C SER A 134 11.49 -1.22 -12.41
N LEU A 135 12.04 -2.43 -12.56
CA LEU A 135 13.16 -2.68 -13.47
C LEU A 135 12.76 -2.51 -14.94
N GLU A 136 11.57 -2.97 -15.33
CA GLU A 136 11.04 -2.83 -16.70
C GLU A 136 10.75 -1.38 -17.06
N LYS A 137 10.35 -0.57 -16.09
CA LYS A 137 9.98 0.85 -16.28
C LYS A 137 11.06 1.83 -15.80
N ARG A 138 12.27 1.36 -15.54
CA ARG A 138 13.36 2.14 -14.94
C ARG A 138 13.67 3.47 -15.64
N ASP A 139 13.43 3.55 -16.94
CA ASP A 139 13.75 4.76 -17.73
C ASP A 139 12.69 5.87 -17.60
N VAL A 140 11.49 5.52 -17.10
CA VAL A 140 10.36 6.46 -17.01
C VAL A 140 9.71 6.49 -15.63
N LEU A 141 9.77 5.42 -14.83
CA LEU A 141 9.22 5.39 -13.50
C LEU A 141 10.11 6.18 -12.54
N MET A 142 9.58 7.19 -11.90
CA MET A 142 10.28 7.91 -10.84
C MET A 142 9.96 7.31 -9.48
N GLU A 143 8.68 7.05 -9.23
CA GLU A 143 8.19 6.56 -7.95
C GLU A 143 6.90 5.74 -8.13
N LEU A 144 6.77 4.69 -7.36
CA LEU A 144 5.54 3.98 -7.11
C LEU A 144 5.41 3.80 -5.61
N GLU A 145 4.28 4.19 -5.02
CA GLU A 145 3.97 3.96 -3.61
C GLU A 145 2.60 3.29 -3.49
N ILE A 146 2.52 2.27 -2.66
CA ILE A 146 1.26 1.63 -2.22
C ILE A 146 1.15 1.86 -0.73
N ASN A 147 0.10 2.58 -0.31
CA ASN A 147 -0.12 2.92 1.08
C ASN A 147 -1.62 3.09 1.39
N PRO A 148 -2.24 2.08 2.06
CA PRO A 148 -1.65 0.84 2.50
C PRO A 148 -1.75 -0.32 1.49
N LEU A 149 -0.82 -1.27 1.60
CA LEU A 149 -0.95 -2.63 1.11
C LEU A 149 -1.51 -3.49 2.26
N LEU A 150 -2.75 -3.94 2.14
CA LEU A 150 -3.40 -4.78 3.13
C LEU A 150 -2.97 -6.23 2.95
N VAL A 151 -2.38 -6.83 3.98
CA VAL A 151 -2.03 -8.26 3.98
C VAL A 151 -3.15 -9.01 4.71
N ARG A 152 -3.80 -9.93 4.00
CA ARG A 152 -4.95 -10.67 4.51
C ARG A 152 -4.52 -12.03 5.09
N PRO A 153 -5.41 -12.76 5.76
CA PRO A 153 -5.10 -14.10 6.25
C PRO A 153 -4.61 -15.04 5.15
N LYS A 154 -3.83 -16.05 5.54
CA LYS A 154 -3.27 -17.07 4.65
C LYS A 154 -4.30 -17.61 3.66
N GLY A 155 -3.97 -17.60 2.36
CA GLY A 155 -4.84 -18.01 1.26
C GLY A 155 -5.87 -16.96 0.81
N LYS A 156 -5.86 -15.76 1.41
CA LYS A 156 -6.75 -14.64 1.07
C LYS A 156 -6.06 -13.54 0.24
N GLY A 157 -4.75 -13.65 0.07
CA GLY A 157 -3.97 -12.71 -0.72
C GLY A 157 -3.67 -11.38 -0.03
N VAL A 158 -3.31 -10.40 -0.85
CA VAL A 158 -3.05 -9.01 -0.46
C VAL A 158 -3.91 -8.06 -1.29
N CYS A 159 -4.16 -6.85 -0.80
CA CYS A 159 -4.95 -5.84 -1.49
C CYS A 159 -4.29 -4.47 -1.39
N ALA A 160 -3.94 -3.87 -2.52
CA ALA A 160 -3.54 -2.47 -2.59
C ALA A 160 -4.80 -1.59 -2.61
N VAL A 161 -4.97 -0.75 -1.60
CA VAL A 161 -6.18 0.10 -1.48
C VAL A 161 -5.93 1.56 -1.86
N ASP A 162 -4.69 1.98 -1.91
CA ASP A 162 -4.28 3.25 -2.51
C ASP A 162 -2.89 3.11 -3.12
N ALA A 163 -2.70 3.70 -4.29
CA ALA A 163 -1.42 3.69 -4.99
C ALA A 163 -1.17 5.02 -5.70
N VAL A 164 0.07 5.45 -5.69
CA VAL A 164 0.56 6.63 -6.42
C VAL A 164 1.68 6.20 -7.35
N LEU A 165 1.58 6.59 -8.62
CA LEU A 165 2.65 6.41 -9.60
C LEU A 165 3.07 7.78 -10.15
N GLN A 166 4.38 7.98 -10.20
CA GLN A 166 4.98 9.16 -10.82
C GLN A 166 5.93 8.73 -11.93
N TYR A 167 5.72 9.30 -13.10
CA TYR A 167 6.58 9.11 -14.26
C TYR A 167 7.36 10.37 -14.59
N ALA A 168 8.56 10.21 -15.11
CA ALA A 168 9.30 11.31 -15.71
C ALA A 168 8.46 11.93 -16.84
N ARG A 169 8.45 13.26 -16.93
CA ARG A 169 7.80 13.93 -18.07
C ARG A 169 8.54 13.56 -19.33
N ALA A 170 7.82 13.17 -20.37
CA ALA A 170 8.38 13.07 -21.70
C ALA A 170 8.93 14.46 -22.08
N SER A 171 10.22 14.53 -22.36
CA SER A 171 10.91 15.72 -22.85
C SER A 171 10.56 15.99 -24.31
#